data_70bc2e43f8c4b1f119a98dd5bca6c5f7
#
_entry.id   70bc2e43f8c4b1f119a98dd5bca6c5f7
#
_cell.length_a   1.000
_cell.length_b   1.000
_cell.length_c   1.000
_cell.angle_alpha   90.00
_cell.angle_beta   90.00
_cell.angle_gamma   90.00
#
_symmetry.space_group_name_H-M   'P 1'
#
loop_
_entity.id
_entity.type
_entity.pdbx_description
1 polymer ?
#
loop_
_entity_poly.entity_id
_entity_poly.type
_entity_poly.pdbx_seq_one_letter_code
_entity_poly.pdbx_strand_id
1 'polypeptide(L)'
;MGKIAALCLVSEKYLHWSKAQEATLKELEPSIVYRRVTEQELRVFPSATQYPEVTRLLFSNRPKEVLKLFQEGFDEVLFLGADVYFTASFLSVLNEYTGSALFTPHITAPMPLDGCYPTTMNVHATGQLNSDFVLWRKCDETIKFLEWQAAMMEVVCKDDIKNGHFFDQVYLSYAPYFMGSAVIFKHPGFNVAYWNLPQRRLNKGNVYRYYVNELIPLYCFQFSGFDEKRPYSLTKYSNRATLQTIEVFNLMQEFLACLKSFCPQQDSVQG
;
A
#
# COMPACT_ATOMS: atom_id res chain seq x y z
N MET A 1 1.15 -23.79 -7.25
CA MET A 1 1.27 -22.47 -6.59
C MET A 1 1.11 -22.64 -5.11
N GLY A 2 1.92 -21.98 -4.29
CA GLY A 2 1.74 -21.94 -2.85
C GLY A 2 0.46 -21.21 -2.45
N LYS A 3 0.08 -21.33 -1.19
CA LYS A 3 -1.10 -20.64 -0.63
C LYS A 3 -0.76 -19.18 -0.37
N ILE A 4 -1.47 -18.26 -1.02
CA ILE A 4 -1.26 -16.80 -0.89
C ILE A 4 -2.37 -16.11 -0.09
N ALA A 5 -2.00 -15.22 0.83
CA ALA A 5 -2.90 -14.32 1.51
C ALA A 5 -2.63 -12.87 1.10
N ALA A 6 -3.68 -12.06 0.96
CA ALA A 6 -3.59 -10.61 0.98
C ALA A 6 -3.93 -10.12 2.40
N LEU A 7 -3.03 -9.39 3.03
CA LEU A 7 -3.15 -8.88 4.39
C LEU A 7 -3.36 -7.37 4.39
N CYS A 8 -4.46 -6.92 5.01
CA CYS A 8 -4.71 -5.50 5.23
C CYS A 8 -4.99 -5.23 6.72
N LEU A 9 -4.17 -4.39 7.34
CA LEU A 9 -4.42 -3.86 8.68
C LEU A 9 -5.13 -2.52 8.55
N VAL A 10 -6.28 -2.38 9.22
CA VAL A 10 -7.16 -1.22 8.99
C VAL A 10 -7.82 -0.75 10.28
N SER A 11 -7.96 0.58 10.45
CA SER A 11 -8.77 1.16 11.50
C SER A 11 -10.26 1.15 11.12
N GLU A 12 -11.14 1.20 12.12
CA GLU A 12 -12.59 1.28 11.94
C GLU A 12 -12.98 2.41 10.98
N LYS A 13 -12.30 3.55 11.06
CA LYS A 13 -12.52 4.70 10.18
C LYS A 13 -12.40 4.35 8.69
N TYR A 14 -11.49 3.45 8.34
CA TYR A 14 -11.21 3.06 6.94
C TYR A 14 -11.69 1.64 6.61
N LEU A 15 -12.57 1.07 7.43
CA LEU A 15 -13.08 -0.28 7.23
C LEU A 15 -13.75 -0.47 5.86
N HIS A 16 -14.51 0.53 5.39
CA HIS A 16 -15.16 0.51 4.08
C HIS A 16 -14.14 0.53 2.92
N TRP A 17 -12.97 1.14 3.11
CA TRP A 17 -11.87 1.10 2.13
C TRP A 17 -11.33 -0.31 1.96
N SER A 18 -11.07 -1.01 3.08
CA SER A 18 -10.59 -2.39 3.01
C SER A 18 -11.66 -3.35 2.47
N LYS A 19 -12.95 -3.05 2.64
CA LYS A 19 -14.04 -3.83 2.01
C LYS A 19 -14.08 -3.62 0.48
N ALA A 20 -13.89 -2.38 0.02
CA ALA A 20 -13.77 -2.07 -1.41
C ALA A 20 -12.54 -2.76 -2.03
N GLN A 21 -11.40 -2.72 -1.34
CA GLN A 21 -10.18 -3.42 -1.75
C GLN A 21 -10.40 -4.93 -1.86
N GLU A 22 -11.02 -5.55 -0.84
CA GLU A 22 -11.34 -6.97 -0.84
C GLU A 22 -12.25 -7.36 -2.01
N ALA A 23 -13.27 -6.54 -2.31
CA ALA A 23 -14.20 -6.80 -3.41
C ALA A 23 -13.50 -6.80 -4.76
N THR A 24 -12.68 -5.77 -5.04
CA THR A 24 -11.93 -5.70 -6.30
C THR A 24 -10.86 -6.79 -6.40
N LEU A 25 -10.21 -7.13 -5.30
CA LEU A 25 -9.23 -8.21 -5.28
C LEU A 25 -9.88 -9.57 -5.56
N LYS A 26 -11.03 -9.87 -4.93
CA LYS A 26 -11.75 -11.14 -5.16
C LYS A 26 -12.26 -11.30 -6.59
N GLU A 27 -12.66 -10.20 -7.22
CA GLU A 27 -13.07 -10.21 -8.63
C GLU A 27 -11.90 -10.54 -9.56
N LEU A 28 -10.72 -9.93 -9.31
CA LEU A 28 -9.56 -10.01 -10.20
C LEU A 28 -8.66 -11.21 -9.91
N GLU A 29 -8.55 -11.62 -8.63
CA GLU A 29 -7.65 -12.66 -8.15
C GLU A 29 -8.36 -13.56 -7.12
N PRO A 30 -9.34 -14.36 -7.55
CA PRO A 30 -10.18 -15.16 -6.63
C PRO A 30 -9.40 -16.24 -5.86
N SER A 31 -8.19 -16.57 -6.27
CA SER A 31 -7.31 -17.52 -5.58
C SER A 31 -6.63 -16.93 -4.34
N ILE A 32 -6.58 -15.61 -4.20
CA ILE A 32 -5.96 -14.94 -3.06
C ILE A 32 -6.94 -14.91 -1.88
N VAL A 33 -6.49 -15.40 -0.73
CA VAL A 33 -7.28 -15.35 0.51
C VAL A 33 -7.12 -13.98 1.16
N TYR A 34 -8.17 -13.19 1.23
CA TYR A 34 -8.11 -11.88 1.89
C TYR A 34 -8.20 -12.02 3.42
N ARG A 35 -7.28 -11.34 4.12
CA ARG A 35 -7.22 -11.24 5.57
C ARG A 35 -7.26 -9.77 5.99
N ARG A 36 -8.34 -9.39 6.63
CA ARG A 36 -8.48 -8.09 7.28
C ARG A 36 -8.20 -8.25 8.77
N VAL A 37 -7.39 -7.36 9.32
CA VAL A 37 -7.15 -7.26 10.76
C VAL A 37 -7.49 -5.84 11.19
N THR A 38 -8.42 -5.71 12.11
CA THR A 38 -8.84 -4.41 12.64
C THR A 38 -8.00 -4.04 13.87
N GLU A 39 -8.00 -2.75 14.21
CA GLU A 39 -7.29 -2.25 15.39
C GLU A 39 -7.69 -2.96 16.69
N GLN A 40 -8.93 -3.44 16.78
CA GLN A 40 -9.46 -4.13 17.97
C GLN A 40 -8.85 -5.54 18.16
N GLU A 41 -8.37 -6.15 17.06
CA GLU A 41 -7.74 -7.48 17.07
C GLU A 41 -6.25 -7.43 17.37
N LEU A 42 -5.64 -6.22 17.33
CA LEU A 42 -4.21 -6.03 17.48
C LEU A 42 -3.80 -5.91 18.93
N ARG A 43 -2.58 -6.39 19.24
CA ARG A 43 -2.01 -6.26 20.59
C ARG A 43 -1.40 -4.88 20.78
N VAL A 44 -1.76 -4.23 21.87
CA VAL A 44 -1.10 -3.02 22.33
C VAL A 44 0.23 -3.39 22.97
N PHE A 45 1.34 -2.83 22.48
CA PHE A 45 2.64 -3.00 23.09
C PHE A 45 2.84 -1.99 24.24
N PRO A 46 3.59 -2.35 25.31
CA PRO A 46 3.88 -1.43 26.42
C PRO A 46 4.53 -0.13 25.96
N SER A 47 5.38 -0.15 24.92
CA SER A 47 5.98 1.04 24.32
C SER A 47 4.99 1.90 23.51
N ALA A 48 3.88 1.33 23.08
CA ALA A 48 2.80 2.05 22.40
C ALA A 48 1.96 2.92 23.34
N THR A 49 2.09 2.72 24.67
CA THR A 49 1.33 3.48 25.66
C THR A 49 1.70 4.97 25.74
N GLN A 50 2.87 5.36 25.23
CA GLN A 50 3.26 6.77 25.15
C GLN A 50 2.60 7.53 23.97
N TYR A 51 1.93 6.84 23.07
CA TYR A 51 1.34 7.43 21.85
C TYR A 51 0.08 6.65 21.44
N PRO A 52 -1.11 7.09 21.84
CA PRO A 52 -2.37 6.39 21.64
C PRO A 52 -2.94 6.53 20.22
N GLU A 53 -2.09 6.58 19.17
CA GLU A 53 -2.59 6.67 17.82
C GLU A 53 -2.79 5.29 17.21
N VAL A 54 -4.03 5.00 16.78
CA VAL A 54 -4.43 3.79 16.03
C VAL A 54 -3.47 3.50 14.88
N THR A 55 -3.01 4.54 14.19
CA THR A 55 -2.04 4.42 13.09
C THR A 55 -0.77 3.69 13.53
N ARG A 56 -0.21 4.02 14.70
CA ARG A 56 1.00 3.35 15.22
C ARG A 56 0.75 1.90 15.55
N LEU A 57 -0.40 1.60 16.13
CA LEU A 57 -0.81 0.24 16.44
C LEU A 57 -0.85 -0.61 15.16
N LEU A 58 -1.45 -0.09 14.09
CA LEU A 58 -1.51 -0.76 12.80
C LEU A 58 -0.11 -1.01 12.22
N PHE A 59 0.72 0.02 12.14
CA PHE A 59 2.06 -0.10 11.55
C PHE A 59 2.98 -1.02 12.37
N SER A 60 2.96 -0.94 13.71
CA SER A 60 3.83 -1.76 14.57
C SER A 60 3.50 -3.25 14.53
N ASN A 61 2.29 -3.61 14.15
CA ASN A 61 1.87 -5.01 14.06
C ASN A 61 2.04 -5.62 12.67
N ARG A 62 2.31 -4.83 11.62
CA ARG A 62 2.46 -5.34 10.23
C ARG A 62 3.39 -6.56 10.13
N PRO A 63 4.67 -6.51 10.58
CA PRO A 63 5.56 -7.65 10.42
C PRO A 63 5.09 -8.88 11.22
N LYS A 64 4.45 -8.69 12.37
CA LYS A 64 3.95 -9.79 13.20
C LYS A 64 2.75 -10.50 12.58
N GLU A 65 1.84 -9.75 11.97
CA GLU A 65 0.68 -10.35 11.29
C GLU A 65 1.11 -11.10 10.02
N VAL A 66 2.17 -10.65 9.32
CA VAL A 66 2.77 -11.44 8.23
C VAL A 66 3.35 -12.75 8.77
N LEU A 67 4.15 -12.70 9.85
CA LEU A 67 4.72 -13.91 10.48
C LEU A 67 3.63 -14.89 10.97
N LYS A 68 2.53 -14.38 11.51
CA LYS A 68 1.39 -15.18 11.94
C LYS A 68 0.75 -15.93 10.76
N LEU A 69 0.56 -15.27 9.61
CA LEU A 69 0.04 -15.92 8.40
C LEU A 69 0.97 -17.02 7.89
N PHE A 70 2.30 -16.83 7.99
CA PHE A 70 3.26 -17.90 7.68
C PHE A 70 3.13 -19.08 8.61
N GLN A 71 2.81 -18.86 9.91
CA GLN A 71 2.53 -19.92 10.87
C GLN A 71 1.20 -20.63 10.58
N GLU A 72 0.20 -19.91 10.06
CA GLU A 72 -1.09 -20.46 9.59
C GLU A 72 -0.97 -21.27 8.29
N GLY A 73 0.23 -21.36 7.71
CA GLY A 73 0.51 -22.20 6.54
C GLY A 73 0.32 -21.50 5.20
N PHE A 74 0.39 -20.15 5.15
CA PHE A 74 0.54 -19.43 3.90
C PHE A 74 2.00 -19.44 3.47
N ASP A 75 2.24 -19.60 2.17
CA ASP A 75 3.58 -19.57 1.56
C ASP A 75 3.96 -18.16 1.15
N GLU A 76 2.97 -17.32 0.82
CA GLU A 76 3.13 -15.95 0.39
C GLU A 76 2.10 -15.04 1.10
N VAL A 77 2.55 -13.84 1.45
CA VAL A 77 1.69 -12.79 2.02
C VAL A 77 1.90 -11.50 1.23
N LEU A 78 0.87 -11.04 0.55
CA LEU A 78 0.81 -9.72 -0.09
C LEU A 78 0.26 -8.73 0.93
N PHE A 79 1.14 -7.91 1.54
CA PHE A 79 0.71 -6.84 2.41
C PHE A 79 0.20 -5.66 1.59
N LEU A 80 -0.96 -5.12 1.99
CA LEU A 80 -1.66 -4.04 1.28
C LEU A 80 -2.10 -2.95 2.26
N GLY A 81 -1.79 -1.69 1.94
CA GLY A 81 -2.47 -0.54 2.54
C GLY A 81 -3.94 -0.51 2.13
N ALA A 82 -4.83 -0.06 3.01
CA ALA A 82 -6.28 -0.04 2.74
C ALA A 82 -6.68 0.87 1.55
N ASP A 83 -5.80 1.80 1.18
CA ASP A 83 -5.96 2.76 0.09
C ASP A 83 -5.47 2.26 -1.29
N VAL A 84 -5.06 1.00 -1.38
CA VAL A 84 -4.68 0.36 -2.65
C VAL A 84 -5.93 -0.18 -3.35
N TYR A 85 -6.15 0.27 -4.58
CA TYR A 85 -7.27 -0.10 -5.45
C TYR A 85 -6.79 -0.84 -6.68
N PHE A 86 -7.40 -1.99 -6.99
CA PHE A 86 -7.00 -2.85 -8.11
C PHE A 86 -7.87 -2.59 -9.34
N THR A 87 -7.24 -2.62 -10.53
CA THR A 87 -7.91 -2.35 -11.81
C THR A 87 -7.72 -3.44 -12.85
N ALA A 88 -6.79 -4.37 -12.62
CA ALA A 88 -6.52 -5.51 -13.51
C ALA A 88 -5.95 -6.70 -12.72
N SER A 89 -6.13 -7.92 -13.24
CA SER A 89 -5.50 -9.14 -12.72
C SER A 89 -3.98 -9.08 -12.83
N PHE A 90 -3.27 -9.44 -11.78
CA PHE A 90 -1.84 -9.14 -11.63
C PHE A 90 -0.97 -10.31 -11.12
N LEU A 91 -1.58 -11.36 -10.59
CA LEU A 91 -0.83 -12.43 -9.92
C LEU A 91 0.16 -13.12 -10.88
N SER A 92 -0.21 -13.28 -12.14
CA SER A 92 0.70 -13.84 -13.15
C SER A 92 1.97 -13.02 -13.31
N VAL A 93 1.87 -11.69 -13.24
CA VAL A 93 3.03 -10.79 -13.33
C VAL A 93 3.91 -10.90 -12.08
N LEU A 94 3.34 -10.98 -10.87
CA LEU A 94 4.13 -11.16 -9.65
C LEU A 94 4.89 -12.49 -9.65
N ASN A 95 4.32 -13.53 -10.27
CA ASN A 95 4.92 -14.86 -10.38
C ASN A 95 6.13 -14.92 -11.33
N GLU A 96 6.30 -13.94 -12.21
CA GLU A 96 7.50 -13.83 -13.07
C GLU A 96 8.75 -13.42 -12.29
N TYR A 97 8.58 -12.87 -11.08
CA TYR A 97 9.67 -12.41 -10.24
C TYR A 97 9.94 -13.42 -9.12
N THR A 98 11.14 -13.94 -9.12
CA THR A 98 11.64 -14.83 -8.06
C THR A 98 12.40 -14.01 -7.01
N GLY A 99 12.27 -14.38 -5.75
CA GLY A 99 12.94 -13.71 -4.63
C GLY A 99 12.16 -13.89 -3.34
N SER A 100 12.79 -13.61 -2.22
CA SER A 100 12.20 -13.74 -0.88
C SER A 100 11.14 -12.70 -0.57
N ALA A 101 11.25 -11.52 -1.20
CA ALA A 101 10.24 -10.47 -1.14
C ALA A 101 10.31 -9.57 -2.38
N LEU A 102 9.17 -8.96 -2.75
CA LEU A 102 9.08 -7.93 -3.78
C LEU A 102 8.68 -6.61 -3.14
N PHE A 103 9.54 -5.60 -3.27
CA PHE A 103 9.34 -4.26 -2.75
C PHE A 103 9.13 -3.26 -3.88
N THR A 104 8.06 -2.49 -3.84
CA THR A 104 7.82 -1.41 -4.80
C THR A 104 8.53 -0.13 -4.36
N PRO A 105 9.37 0.50 -5.19
CA PRO A 105 9.93 1.81 -4.89
C PRO A 105 8.87 2.89 -5.05
N HIS A 106 8.92 3.97 -4.26
CA HIS A 106 8.05 5.11 -4.43
C HIS A 106 8.24 5.78 -5.80
N ILE A 107 9.48 5.98 -6.19
CA ILE A 107 9.88 6.59 -7.47
C ILE A 107 10.99 5.76 -8.12
N THR A 108 11.06 5.79 -9.45
CA THR A 108 12.08 5.12 -10.25
C THR A 108 13.00 6.10 -10.99
N ALA A 109 12.69 7.40 -10.91
CA ALA A 109 13.49 8.50 -11.41
C ALA A 109 13.28 9.74 -10.51
N PRO A 110 14.16 10.74 -10.55
CA PRO A 110 14.01 11.97 -9.78
C PRO A 110 12.68 12.68 -10.08
N MET A 111 12.10 13.32 -9.07
CA MET A 111 10.94 14.19 -9.24
C MET A 111 11.30 15.42 -10.04
N PRO A 112 10.37 16.01 -10.82
CA PRO A 112 10.60 17.25 -11.54
C PRO A 112 11.04 18.39 -10.60
N LEU A 113 11.97 19.22 -11.06
CA LEU A 113 12.40 20.45 -10.37
C LEU A 113 11.48 21.61 -10.73
N ASP A 114 10.20 21.48 -10.40
CA ASP A 114 9.11 22.41 -10.78
C ASP A 114 8.59 23.27 -9.62
N GLY A 115 9.29 23.22 -8.47
CA GLY A 115 8.88 23.95 -7.26
C GLY A 115 7.68 23.32 -6.54
N CYS A 116 7.16 22.19 -7.03
CA CYS A 116 6.05 21.49 -6.42
C CYS A 116 6.54 20.39 -5.45
N TYR A 117 5.64 19.97 -4.56
CA TYR A 117 5.88 18.82 -3.69
C TYR A 117 4.95 17.63 -4.04
N PRO A 118 5.37 16.39 -3.72
CA PRO A 118 6.65 16.05 -3.09
C PRO A 118 7.82 16.25 -4.04
N THR A 119 8.95 16.64 -3.49
CA THR A 119 10.26 16.61 -4.13
C THR A 119 10.89 15.21 -3.98
N THR A 120 11.99 14.94 -4.68
CA THR A 120 12.77 13.70 -4.46
C THR A 120 13.17 13.53 -3.00
N MET A 121 13.55 14.60 -2.32
CA MET A 121 13.96 14.57 -0.92
C MET A 121 12.79 14.32 0.05
N ASN A 122 11.60 14.82 -0.27
CA ASN A 122 10.42 14.50 0.52
C ASN A 122 10.09 13.00 0.45
N VAL A 123 10.17 12.41 -0.76
CA VAL A 123 9.97 10.95 -0.92
C VAL A 123 11.06 10.16 -0.20
N HIS A 124 12.32 10.56 -0.33
CA HIS A 124 13.44 9.92 0.37
C HIS A 124 13.24 9.91 1.89
N ALA A 125 12.79 11.02 2.45
CA ALA A 125 12.62 11.17 3.90
C ALA A 125 11.52 10.26 4.49
N THR A 126 10.55 9.82 3.69
CA THR A 126 9.51 8.86 4.11
C THR A 126 9.92 7.40 3.91
N GLY A 127 11.06 7.13 3.27
CA GLY A 127 11.53 5.80 2.90
C GLY A 127 11.50 5.58 1.39
N GLN A 128 12.48 4.86 0.87
CA GLN A 128 12.61 4.63 -0.58
C GLN A 128 11.62 3.59 -1.11
N LEU A 129 11.28 2.61 -0.26
CA LEU A 129 10.36 1.51 -0.58
C LEU A 129 9.01 1.78 0.08
N ASN A 130 7.95 1.53 -0.68
CA ASN A 130 6.58 1.68 -0.18
C ASN A 130 6.19 0.46 0.67
N SER A 131 5.60 0.70 1.83
CA SER A 131 5.17 -0.35 2.75
C SER A 131 3.76 -0.87 2.49
N ASP A 132 2.99 -0.21 1.61
CA ASP A 132 1.59 -0.54 1.39
C ASP A 132 1.35 -1.46 0.18
N PHE A 133 2.41 -1.91 -0.49
CA PHE A 133 2.39 -2.99 -1.47
C PHE A 133 3.70 -3.78 -1.41
N VAL A 134 3.71 -4.84 -0.62
CA VAL A 134 4.88 -5.71 -0.44
C VAL A 134 4.45 -7.17 -0.52
N LEU A 135 5.07 -7.95 -1.42
CA LEU A 135 4.91 -9.40 -1.43
C LEU A 135 6.05 -10.04 -0.62
N TRP A 136 5.67 -10.77 0.42
CA TRP A 136 6.56 -11.56 1.25
C TRP A 136 6.42 -13.04 0.91
N ARG A 137 7.53 -13.75 0.70
CA ARG A 137 7.57 -15.21 0.53
C ARG A 137 8.20 -15.85 1.74
N LYS A 138 7.61 -16.94 2.22
CA LYS A 138 8.05 -17.66 3.41
C LYS A 138 9.40 -18.32 3.18
N CYS A 139 10.44 -17.81 3.80
CA CYS A 139 11.77 -18.39 3.85
C CYS A 139 12.52 -17.82 5.07
N ASP A 140 13.67 -18.40 5.39
CA ASP A 140 14.44 -18.04 6.60
C ASP A 140 14.85 -16.56 6.61
N GLU A 141 15.29 -16.00 5.47
CA GLU A 141 15.73 -14.60 5.43
C GLU A 141 14.54 -13.63 5.60
N THR A 142 13.38 -13.96 5.03
CA THR A 142 12.15 -13.18 5.23
C THR A 142 11.71 -13.21 6.69
N ILE A 143 11.71 -14.39 7.31
CA ILE A 143 11.33 -14.54 8.73
C ILE A 143 12.27 -13.72 9.61
N LYS A 144 13.59 -13.85 9.43
CA LYS A 144 14.60 -13.09 10.19
C LYS A 144 14.46 -11.57 10.00
N PHE A 145 14.18 -11.13 8.78
CA PHE A 145 13.96 -9.70 8.52
C PHE A 145 12.70 -9.17 9.22
N LEU A 146 11.59 -9.90 9.13
CA LEU A 146 10.33 -9.52 9.78
C LEU A 146 10.44 -9.55 11.31
N GLU A 147 11.16 -10.50 11.89
CA GLU A 147 11.44 -10.56 13.33
C GLU A 147 12.29 -9.35 13.77
N TRP A 148 13.34 -9.01 13.01
CA TRP A 148 14.14 -7.81 13.25
C TRP A 148 13.29 -6.54 13.14
N GLN A 149 12.49 -6.41 12.06
CA GLN A 149 11.61 -5.26 11.87
C GLN A 149 10.60 -5.15 13.03
N ALA A 150 9.98 -6.26 13.45
CA ALA A 150 9.06 -6.28 14.57
C ALA A 150 9.72 -5.79 15.87
N ALA A 151 10.94 -6.24 16.16
CA ALA A 151 11.69 -5.79 17.34
C ALA A 151 12.01 -4.29 17.27
N MET A 152 12.41 -3.78 16.11
CA MET A 152 12.66 -2.34 15.92
C MET A 152 11.39 -1.51 16.11
N MET A 153 10.23 -2.01 15.61
CA MET A 153 8.94 -1.34 15.74
C MET A 153 8.43 -1.30 17.21
N GLU A 154 8.84 -2.24 18.06
CA GLU A 154 8.57 -2.19 19.49
C GLU A 154 9.32 -1.05 20.18
N VAL A 155 10.54 -0.77 19.73
CA VAL A 155 11.38 0.30 20.29
C VAL A 155 10.96 1.67 19.74
N VAL A 156 10.81 1.77 18.40
CA VAL A 156 10.50 3.05 17.73
C VAL A 156 9.51 2.82 16.60
N CYS A 157 8.28 3.26 16.80
CA CYS A 157 7.25 3.33 15.76
C CYS A 157 6.59 4.72 15.80
N LYS A 158 7.07 5.66 14.99
CA LYS A 158 6.57 7.05 14.98
C LYS A 158 6.72 7.72 13.62
N ASP A 159 5.92 8.76 13.39
CA ASP A 159 6.13 9.75 12.36
C ASP A 159 6.98 10.90 12.92
N ASP A 160 8.26 10.86 12.60
CA ASP A 160 9.25 11.87 13.00
C ASP A 160 10.32 11.97 11.91
N ILE A 161 9.88 12.41 10.74
CA ILE A 161 10.71 12.46 9.51
C ILE A 161 12.00 13.27 9.74
N LYS A 162 11.95 14.31 10.58
CA LYS A 162 13.14 15.14 10.88
C LYS A 162 14.26 14.35 11.56
N ASN A 163 13.89 13.30 12.31
CA ASN A 163 14.82 12.41 12.98
C ASN A 163 14.95 11.04 12.28
N GLY A 164 14.51 10.94 11.02
CA GLY A 164 14.67 9.74 10.20
C GLY A 164 13.67 8.62 10.52
N HIS A 165 12.53 8.92 11.12
CA HIS A 165 11.50 7.94 11.44
C HIS A 165 10.23 8.19 10.62
N PHE A 166 9.75 7.13 9.96
CA PHE A 166 8.44 7.12 9.33
C PHE A 166 7.85 5.70 9.43
N PHE A 167 7.29 5.39 10.58
CA PHE A 167 6.70 4.09 10.95
C PHE A 167 7.57 2.90 10.53
N ASP A 168 6.96 1.87 9.91
CA ASP A 168 7.62 0.66 9.42
C ASP A 168 8.37 0.88 8.09
N GLN A 169 8.00 1.91 7.32
CA GLN A 169 8.45 2.11 5.95
C GLN A 169 9.97 2.39 5.83
N VAL A 170 10.54 3.14 6.75
CA VAL A 170 11.99 3.42 6.73
C VAL A 170 12.82 2.17 6.94
N TYR A 171 12.31 1.20 7.71
CA TYR A 171 13.01 -0.06 7.96
C TYR A 171 13.07 -0.95 6.71
N LEU A 172 12.11 -0.84 5.79
CA LEU A 172 12.13 -1.58 4.52
C LEU A 172 13.35 -1.22 3.66
N SER A 173 13.88 -0.02 3.81
CA SER A 173 15.09 0.41 3.08
C SER A 173 16.33 -0.45 3.39
N TYR A 174 16.30 -1.21 4.50
CA TYR A 174 17.37 -2.16 4.85
C TYR A 174 17.19 -3.55 4.22
N ALA A 175 15.99 -3.86 3.71
CA ALA A 175 15.72 -5.17 3.14
C ALA A 175 16.72 -5.60 2.03
N PRO A 176 17.10 -4.74 1.06
CA PRO A 176 18.06 -5.11 0.04
C PRO A 176 19.49 -5.41 0.57
N TYR A 177 19.78 -5.01 1.82
CA TYR A 177 21.08 -5.24 2.46
C TYR A 177 21.05 -6.45 3.40
N PHE A 178 19.89 -6.76 3.99
CA PHE A 178 19.75 -7.83 4.98
C PHE A 178 19.21 -9.13 4.38
N MET A 179 18.61 -9.05 3.17
CA MET A 179 18.01 -10.16 2.46
C MET A 179 18.71 -10.34 1.11
N GLY A 180 19.37 -11.50 0.91
CA GLY A 180 20.18 -11.75 -0.28
C GLY A 180 19.35 -11.92 -1.56
N SER A 181 18.07 -12.27 -1.46
CA SER A 181 17.15 -12.48 -2.60
C SER A 181 15.96 -11.51 -2.64
N ALA A 182 16.02 -10.40 -1.89
CA ALA A 182 15.02 -9.34 -1.99
C ALA A 182 15.05 -8.65 -3.35
N VAL A 183 13.89 -8.41 -3.94
CA VAL A 183 13.75 -7.79 -5.27
C VAL A 183 13.14 -6.39 -5.16
N ILE A 184 13.79 -5.41 -5.76
CA ILE A 184 13.19 -4.09 -6.00
C ILE A 184 12.33 -4.18 -7.26
N PHE A 185 11.02 -4.28 -7.05
CA PHE A 185 10.02 -4.49 -8.08
C PHE A 185 9.63 -3.17 -8.75
N LYS A 186 10.28 -2.86 -9.87
CA LYS A 186 10.14 -1.56 -10.58
C LYS A 186 9.05 -1.55 -11.65
N HIS A 187 8.12 -2.50 -11.64
CA HIS A 187 7.11 -2.61 -12.68
C HIS A 187 6.18 -1.37 -12.69
N PRO A 188 6.03 -0.64 -13.82
CA PRO A 188 5.34 0.66 -13.85
C PRO A 188 3.86 0.60 -13.49
N GLY A 189 3.17 -0.52 -13.76
CA GLY A 189 1.75 -0.70 -13.50
C GLY A 189 1.36 -0.96 -12.04
N PHE A 190 2.35 -1.11 -11.14
CA PHE A 190 2.12 -1.35 -9.71
C PHE A 190 2.48 -0.14 -8.86
N ASN A 191 1.78 0.01 -7.75
CA ASN A 191 2.01 1.09 -6.79
C ASN A 191 2.03 2.46 -7.46
N VAL A 192 1.11 2.69 -8.41
CA VAL A 192 0.92 4.01 -9.03
C VAL A 192 0.22 4.90 -8.02
N ALA A 193 0.75 6.09 -7.79
CA ALA A 193 0.25 7.03 -6.82
C ALA A 193 0.68 8.47 -7.13
N TYR A 194 0.14 9.44 -6.40
CA TYR A 194 0.43 10.86 -6.63
C TYR A 194 1.93 11.18 -6.68
N TRP A 195 2.78 10.46 -5.94
CA TRP A 195 4.24 10.71 -5.89
C TRP A 195 5.00 10.23 -7.12
N ASN A 196 4.44 9.36 -7.96
CA ASN A 196 5.12 8.86 -9.15
C ASN A 196 4.33 9.11 -10.47
N LEU A 197 3.16 9.72 -10.42
CA LEU A 197 2.43 10.15 -11.62
C LEU A 197 3.25 11.03 -12.59
N PRO A 198 4.20 11.88 -12.14
CA PRO A 198 5.09 12.58 -13.09
C PRO A 198 5.90 11.66 -14.00
N GLN A 199 6.10 10.38 -13.59
CA GLN A 199 6.82 9.35 -14.33
C GLN A 199 5.89 8.30 -14.96
N ARG A 200 4.59 8.33 -14.63
CA ARG A 200 3.61 7.28 -14.94
C ARG A 200 2.30 7.89 -15.42
N ARG A 201 2.28 8.28 -16.69
CA ARG A 201 1.08 8.86 -17.28
C ARG A 201 0.00 7.80 -17.43
N LEU A 202 -1.22 8.08 -16.94
CA LEU A 202 -2.37 7.22 -17.16
C LEU A 202 -3.03 7.50 -18.50
N ASN A 203 -3.46 6.44 -19.15
CA ASN A 203 -4.18 6.45 -20.41
C ASN A 203 -5.36 5.48 -20.32
N LYS A 204 -6.49 5.83 -20.93
CA LYS A 204 -7.63 4.92 -21.07
C LYS A 204 -7.36 3.91 -22.19
N GLY A 205 -7.81 2.67 -22.04
CA GLY A 205 -7.57 1.62 -23.02
C GLY A 205 -8.80 0.78 -23.33
N ASN A 206 -8.66 -0.13 -24.30
CA ASN A 206 -9.75 -0.97 -24.79
C ASN A 206 -9.76 -2.37 -24.16
N VAL A 207 -8.59 -2.95 -23.87
CA VAL A 207 -8.45 -4.29 -23.25
C VAL A 207 -8.41 -4.17 -21.73
N TYR A 208 -7.53 -3.33 -21.23
CA TYR A 208 -7.51 -2.93 -19.83
C TYR A 208 -8.13 -1.55 -19.70
N ARG A 209 -8.82 -1.31 -18.58
CA ARG A 209 -9.49 -0.03 -18.33
C ARG A 209 -8.53 1.15 -18.33
N TYR A 210 -7.34 0.93 -17.75
CA TYR A 210 -6.27 1.93 -17.68
C TYR A 210 -4.92 1.31 -18.04
N TYR A 211 -4.07 2.14 -18.65
CA TYR A 211 -2.68 1.85 -18.95
C TYR A 211 -1.77 2.90 -18.35
N VAL A 212 -0.55 2.50 -18.07
CA VAL A 212 0.55 3.37 -17.69
C VAL A 212 1.49 3.49 -18.88
N ASN A 213 1.86 4.73 -19.25
CA ASN A 213 2.78 5.02 -20.35
C ASN A 213 2.38 4.28 -21.64
N GLU A 214 1.08 4.29 -21.96
CA GLU A 214 0.41 3.79 -23.19
C GLU A 214 0.25 2.27 -23.31
N LEU A 215 1.19 1.47 -22.81
CA LEU A 215 1.22 0.02 -23.13
C LEU A 215 1.12 -0.90 -21.91
N ILE A 216 1.41 -0.42 -20.73
CA ILE A 216 1.50 -1.25 -19.53
C ILE A 216 0.18 -1.17 -18.76
N PRO A 217 -0.52 -2.29 -18.50
CA PRO A 217 -1.73 -2.26 -17.68
C PRO A 217 -1.49 -1.61 -16.33
N LEU A 218 -2.43 -0.78 -15.87
CA LEU A 218 -2.49 -0.35 -14.49
C LEU A 218 -3.05 -1.51 -13.67
N TYR A 219 -2.25 -2.09 -12.79
CA TYR A 219 -2.70 -3.18 -11.91
C TYR A 219 -3.25 -2.66 -10.59
N CYS A 220 -2.57 -1.69 -9.98
CA CYS A 220 -3.08 -1.06 -8.78
C CYS A 220 -2.65 0.41 -8.65
N PHE A 221 -3.55 1.19 -8.06
CA PHE A 221 -3.34 2.59 -7.72
C PHE A 221 -3.50 2.78 -6.22
N GLN A 222 -2.58 3.53 -5.59
CA GLN A 222 -2.65 3.86 -4.18
C GLN A 222 -3.18 5.29 -3.99
N PHE A 223 -4.35 5.42 -3.36
CA PHE A 223 -5.04 6.68 -3.09
C PHE A 223 -4.58 7.36 -1.80
N SER A 224 -3.26 7.39 -1.56
CA SER A 224 -2.71 7.98 -0.34
C SER A 224 -3.07 9.46 -0.21
N GLY A 225 -3.66 9.81 0.92
CA GLY A 225 -4.11 11.17 1.20
C GLY A 225 -5.40 11.61 0.48
N PHE A 226 -6.10 10.69 -0.18
CA PHE A 226 -7.43 10.96 -0.72
C PHE A 226 -8.41 11.25 0.42
N ASP A 227 -9.33 12.21 0.17
CA ASP A 227 -10.35 12.61 1.13
C ASP A 227 -11.72 12.56 0.44
N GLU A 228 -12.59 11.64 0.86
CA GLU A 228 -13.94 11.46 0.31
C GLU A 228 -14.80 12.72 0.41
N LYS A 229 -14.49 13.62 1.37
CA LYS A 229 -15.17 14.92 1.51
C LYS A 229 -14.66 15.94 0.49
N ARG A 230 -13.53 15.68 -0.18
CA ARG A 230 -12.96 16.50 -1.24
C ARG A 230 -12.69 15.67 -2.49
N PRO A 231 -13.77 15.13 -3.13
CA PRO A 231 -13.68 14.11 -4.17
C PRO A 231 -13.09 14.62 -5.49
N TYR A 232 -12.74 15.89 -5.57
CA TYR A 232 -12.09 16.52 -6.73
C TYR A 232 -10.57 16.67 -6.54
N SER A 233 -10.03 16.29 -5.39
CA SER A 233 -8.60 16.35 -5.08
C SER A 233 -8.04 14.96 -4.93
N LEU A 234 -7.02 14.61 -5.74
CA LEU A 234 -6.38 13.29 -5.70
C LEU A 234 -5.75 13.01 -4.32
N THR A 235 -5.12 14.01 -3.73
CA THR A 235 -4.38 13.86 -2.49
C THR A 235 -4.22 15.20 -1.78
N LYS A 236 -4.13 15.15 -0.46
CA LYS A 236 -3.73 16.32 0.36
C LYS A 236 -2.21 16.53 0.42
N TYR A 237 -1.42 15.61 -0.14
CA TYR A 237 0.03 15.56 0.00
C TYR A 237 0.78 16.07 -1.24
N SER A 238 0.10 16.73 -2.17
CA SER A 238 0.73 17.35 -3.33
C SER A 238 0.03 18.64 -3.73
N ASN A 239 0.81 19.64 -4.17
CA ASN A 239 0.31 20.85 -4.80
C ASN A 239 0.50 20.83 -6.33
N ARG A 240 0.90 19.69 -6.90
CA ARG A 240 1.18 19.57 -8.33
C ARG A 240 -0.11 19.37 -9.11
N ALA A 241 -0.61 20.45 -9.74
CA ALA A 241 -1.87 20.45 -10.49
C ALA A 241 -1.85 19.51 -11.71
N THR A 242 -0.68 19.26 -12.30
CA THR A 242 -0.50 18.36 -13.45
C THR A 242 -0.80 16.88 -13.15
N LEU A 243 -1.01 16.51 -11.88
CA LEU A 243 -1.44 15.16 -11.51
C LEU A 243 -2.92 14.86 -11.84
N GLN A 244 -3.73 15.91 -12.02
CA GLN A 244 -5.17 15.75 -12.24
C GLN A 244 -5.51 15.72 -13.74
N THR A 245 -5.12 14.64 -14.41
CA THR A 245 -5.60 14.35 -15.76
C THR A 245 -7.02 13.79 -15.72
N ILE A 246 -7.69 13.74 -16.88
CA ILE A 246 -9.04 13.19 -16.98
C ILE A 246 -9.08 11.71 -16.58
N GLU A 247 -8.03 10.94 -16.90
CA GLU A 247 -7.92 9.54 -16.55
C GLU A 247 -7.78 9.34 -15.04
N VAL A 248 -6.95 10.16 -14.38
CA VAL A 248 -6.80 10.16 -12.92
C VAL A 248 -8.12 10.54 -12.26
N PHE A 249 -8.80 11.56 -12.76
CA PHE A 249 -10.10 11.97 -12.25
C PHE A 249 -11.15 10.84 -12.39
N ASN A 250 -11.23 10.20 -13.55
CA ASN A 250 -12.15 9.07 -13.76
C ASN A 250 -11.85 7.91 -12.80
N LEU A 251 -10.59 7.55 -12.63
CA LEU A 251 -10.17 6.52 -11.67
C LEU A 251 -10.54 6.87 -10.23
N MET A 252 -10.39 8.14 -9.83
CA MET A 252 -10.84 8.63 -8.51
C MET A 252 -12.35 8.48 -8.34
N GLN A 253 -13.15 8.80 -9.37
CA GLN A 253 -14.61 8.66 -9.29
C GLN A 253 -15.05 7.19 -9.22
N GLU A 254 -14.35 6.29 -9.91
CA GLU A 254 -14.58 4.85 -9.81
C GLU A 254 -14.26 4.33 -8.41
N PHE A 255 -13.13 4.73 -7.85
CA PHE A 255 -12.76 4.38 -6.48
C PHE A 255 -13.79 4.91 -5.48
N LEU A 256 -14.19 6.18 -5.59
CA LEU A 256 -15.20 6.78 -4.73
C LEU A 256 -16.56 6.06 -4.82
N ALA A 257 -16.98 5.67 -6.03
CA ALA A 257 -18.20 4.91 -6.22
C ALA A 257 -18.10 3.53 -5.53
N CYS A 258 -16.96 2.87 -5.66
CA CYS A 258 -16.67 1.62 -4.97
C CYS A 258 -16.73 1.79 -3.45
N LEU A 259 -16.10 2.82 -2.88
CA LEU A 259 -16.15 3.11 -1.44
C LEU A 259 -17.58 3.31 -0.94
N LYS A 260 -18.39 4.08 -1.66
CA LYS A 260 -19.79 4.36 -1.31
C LYS A 260 -20.66 3.10 -1.24
N SER A 261 -20.35 2.07 -2.02
CA SER A 261 -21.11 0.81 -1.97
C SER A 261 -20.88 0.03 -0.66
N PHE A 262 -19.83 0.38 0.10
CA PHE A 262 -19.50 -0.25 1.38
C PHE A 262 -19.64 0.69 2.59
N CYS A 263 -20.02 1.96 2.37
CA CYS A 263 -20.37 2.84 3.47
C CYS A 263 -21.68 2.36 4.12
N PRO A 264 -21.78 2.34 5.46
CA PRO A 264 -23.06 2.14 6.12
C PRO A 264 -24.04 3.21 5.60
N GLN A 265 -25.21 2.80 5.15
CA GLN A 265 -26.27 3.75 4.85
C GLN A 265 -26.53 4.54 6.14
N GLN A 266 -26.34 5.85 6.11
CA GLN A 266 -26.86 6.70 7.15
C GLN A 266 -28.37 6.54 7.06
N ASP A 267 -28.96 5.82 8.00
CA ASP A 267 -30.40 5.82 8.16
C ASP A 267 -30.85 7.28 8.17
N SER A 268 -31.57 7.65 7.13
CA SER A 268 -32.25 8.94 7.09
C SER A 268 -33.22 8.94 8.27
N VAL A 269 -32.79 9.49 9.39
CA VAL A 269 -33.67 9.85 10.46
C VAL A 269 -34.55 10.95 9.89
N GLN A 270 -35.66 10.52 9.32
CA GLN A 270 -36.79 11.40 9.06
C GLN A 270 -37.37 11.78 10.42
N GLY A 271 -36.98 12.96 10.87
CA GLY A 271 -37.63 13.66 11.99
C GLY A 271 -38.57 14.72 11.49
#